data_72b4057933f8888e64deb97dd7fb6cd1
#
_entry.id   72b4057933f8888e64deb97dd7fb6cd1
#
_cell.length_a   1.000
_cell.length_b   1.000
_cell.length_c   1.000
_cell.angle_alpha   90.00
_cell.angle_beta   90.00
_cell.angle_gamma   90.00
#
_symmetry.space_group_name_H-M   'P 1'
#
loop_
_entity.id
_entity.type
_entity.pdbx_description
1 polymer ?
#
loop_
_entity_poly.entity_id
_entity_poly.type
_entity_poly.pdbx_seq_one_letter_code
_entity_poly.pdbx_strand_id
1 'polypeptide(L)'
;MAKALLPALYSFRRCPYAMRARLALYASGIAVEHREIELKNKPVCMLAASPKGTVPVLVLPDGQVIDESLDIMRWALKAQDPLHWWPQATVHLNASLVLIEENDGPFKHALGRYKYPRRFGLDDSAAWRDAGAEFLLQLETMLASASYLAGNSWGLCDAALAPFVRQFAHTDKAWFAAQPWPHLAHWLKEFEASAMFAAIMHKHRPWMDPSPRA
;
A
#
# COMPACT_ATOMS: atom_id res chain seq x y z
N MET A 1 5.16 -9.49 34.88
CA MET A 1 4.30 -9.78 33.72
C MET A 1 5.18 -9.90 32.49
N ALA A 2 5.18 -11.01 31.79
CA ALA A 2 5.90 -11.14 30.52
C ALA A 2 5.29 -10.16 29.53
N LYS A 3 6.14 -9.33 28.88
CA LYS A 3 5.70 -8.41 27.82
C LYS A 3 5.16 -9.26 26.67
N ALA A 4 3.90 -9.08 26.32
CA ALA A 4 3.33 -9.78 25.17
C ALA A 4 4.20 -9.50 23.92
N LEU A 5 4.59 -10.55 23.21
CA LEU A 5 5.34 -10.41 21.97
C LEU A 5 4.43 -9.73 20.93
N LEU A 6 4.91 -8.67 20.31
CA LEU A 6 4.21 -7.99 19.23
C LEU A 6 4.47 -8.71 17.90
N PRO A 7 3.51 -8.71 16.95
CA PRO A 7 3.80 -9.08 15.58
C PRO A 7 4.96 -8.23 15.01
N ALA A 8 5.87 -8.84 14.25
CA ALA A 8 6.97 -8.13 13.62
C ALA A 8 6.63 -7.82 12.15
N LEU A 9 6.62 -6.54 11.78
CA LEU A 9 6.36 -6.08 10.42
C LEU A 9 7.65 -5.66 9.72
N TYR A 10 8.14 -6.45 8.79
CA TYR A 10 9.20 -6.04 7.87
C TYR A 10 8.62 -5.14 6.78
N SER A 11 9.14 -3.95 6.66
CA SER A 11 8.56 -2.90 5.86
C SER A 11 9.63 -2.05 5.18
N PHE A 12 9.28 -1.44 4.06
CA PHE A 12 10.06 -0.39 3.43
C PHE A 12 9.17 0.82 3.22
N ARG A 13 9.56 1.97 3.78
CA ARG A 13 8.73 3.18 3.86
C ARG A 13 8.08 3.57 2.54
N ARG A 14 8.82 3.50 1.43
CA ARG A 14 8.35 3.97 0.12
C ARG A 14 7.67 2.88 -0.73
N CYS A 15 7.60 1.65 -0.27
CA CYS A 15 6.93 0.58 -0.99
C CYS A 15 5.41 0.72 -0.86
N PRO A 16 4.63 0.83 -1.96
CA PRO A 16 3.18 0.99 -1.88
C PRO A 16 2.48 -0.21 -1.24
N TYR A 17 2.94 -1.43 -1.47
CA TYR A 17 2.43 -2.62 -0.80
C TYR A 17 2.65 -2.58 0.72
N ALA A 18 3.86 -2.14 1.16
CA ALA A 18 4.13 -1.99 2.58
C ALA A 18 3.36 -0.81 3.21
N MET A 19 3.07 0.27 2.43
CA MET A 19 2.19 1.35 2.88
C MET A 19 0.77 0.84 3.11
N ARG A 20 0.23 0.01 2.23
CA ARG A 20 -1.08 -0.63 2.33
C ARG A 20 -1.22 -1.43 3.64
N ALA A 21 -0.23 -2.25 3.97
CA ALA A 21 -0.20 -3.00 5.23
C ALA A 21 -0.16 -2.06 6.46
N ARG A 22 0.71 -1.03 6.43
CA ARG A 22 0.79 -0.05 7.52
C ARG A 22 -0.51 0.74 7.70
N LEU A 23 -1.22 1.05 6.63
CA LEU A 23 -2.53 1.73 6.70
C LEU A 23 -3.55 0.88 7.46
N ALA A 24 -3.66 -0.41 7.12
CA ALA A 24 -4.59 -1.29 7.81
C ALA A 24 -4.21 -1.52 9.28
N LEU A 25 -2.91 -1.64 9.59
CA LEU A 25 -2.41 -1.72 10.96
C LEU A 25 -2.69 -0.43 11.75
N TYR A 26 -2.53 0.74 11.12
CA TYR A 26 -2.91 2.01 11.72
C TYR A 26 -4.42 2.06 12.02
N ALA A 27 -5.26 1.70 11.04
CA ALA A 27 -6.71 1.73 11.18
C ALA A 27 -7.22 0.76 12.27
N SER A 28 -6.62 -0.43 12.36
CA SER A 28 -6.97 -1.43 13.37
C SER A 28 -6.47 -1.09 14.77
N GLY A 29 -5.50 -0.18 14.91
CA GLY A 29 -4.86 0.10 16.20
C GLY A 29 -3.98 -1.02 16.73
N ILE A 30 -3.69 -2.06 15.91
CA ILE A 30 -2.83 -3.18 16.30
C ILE A 30 -1.38 -2.72 16.35
N ALA A 31 -0.78 -2.82 17.53
CA ALA A 31 0.63 -2.51 17.72
C ALA A 31 1.52 -3.60 17.10
N VAL A 32 2.56 -3.16 16.38
CA VAL A 32 3.57 -4.05 15.77
C VAL A 32 4.98 -3.59 16.09
N GLU A 33 5.94 -4.49 16.09
CA GLU A 33 7.35 -4.16 16.00
C GLU A 33 7.69 -3.80 14.55
N HIS A 34 7.82 -2.50 14.27
CA HIS A 34 8.17 -2.05 12.92
C HIS A 34 9.65 -2.29 12.64
N ARG A 35 9.93 -3.06 11.60
CA ARG A 35 11.27 -3.39 11.12
C ARG A 35 11.49 -2.76 9.74
N GLU A 36 11.99 -1.52 9.71
CA GLU A 36 12.35 -0.85 8.45
C GLU A 36 13.56 -1.52 7.83
N ILE A 37 13.45 -2.02 6.62
CA ILE A 37 14.52 -2.74 5.95
C ILE A 37 15.18 -1.93 4.83
N GLU A 38 16.42 -2.27 4.52
CA GLU A 38 17.10 -1.84 3.30
C GLU A 38 16.95 -2.90 2.22
N LEU A 39 16.31 -2.56 1.08
CA LEU A 39 16.01 -3.51 0.00
C LEU A 39 17.28 -4.17 -0.60
N LYS A 40 18.44 -3.52 -0.47
CA LYS A 40 19.73 -4.05 -0.94
C LYS A 40 20.40 -4.98 0.08
N ASN A 41 19.98 -4.90 1.35
CA ASN A 41 20.56 -5.66 2.46
C ASN A 41 19.44 -6.21 3.34
N LYS A 42 18.71 -7.20 2.81
CA LYS A 42 17.56 -7.79 3.49
C LYS A 42 18.03 -8.67 4.65
N PRO A 43 17.36 -8.59 5.82
CA PRO A 43 17.69 -9.42 6.97
C PRO A 43 17.52 -10.92 6.68
N VAL A 44 18.42 -11.75 7.19
CA VAL A 44 18.37 -13.23 7.00
C VAL A 44 17.08 -13.80 7.57
N CYS A 45 16.68 -13.34 8.77
CA CYS A 45 15.42 -13.79 9.40
C CYS A 45 14.18 -13.40 8.59
N MET A 46 14.17 -12.26 7.86
CA MET A 46 13.10 -11.93 6.94
C MET A 46 13.05 -12.89 5.74
N LEU A 47 14.22 -13.21 5.16
CA LEU A 47 14.30 -14.14 4.01
C LEU A 47 13.94 -15.57 4.42
N ALA A 48 14.25 -15.97 5.65
CA ALA A 48 13.83 -17.27 6.20
C ALA A 48 12.30 -17.32 6.41
N ALA A 49 11.68 -16.21 6.84
CA ALA A 49 10.23 -16.12 7.01
C ALA A 49 9.49 -16.06 5.66
N SER A 50 10.02 -15.30 4.69
CA SER A 50 9.43 -15.20 3.33
C SER A 50 10.52 -15.24 2.27
N PRO A 51 10.74 -16.41 1.63
CA PRO A 51 11.73 -16.58 0.57
C PRO A 51 11.49 -15.71 -0.67
N LYS A 52 10.28 -15.17 -0.86
CA LYS A 52 10.00 -14.17 -1.92
C LYS A 52 10.92 -12.95 -1.79
N GLY A 53 11.37 -12.63 -0.57
CA GLY A 53 12.24 -11.49 -0.31
C GLY A 53 11.60 -10.14 -0.66
N THR A 54 10.28 -10.06 -0.66
CA THR A 54 9.50 -8.82 -0.89
C THR A 54 8.99 -8.26 0.43
N VAL A 55 8.54 -7.03 0.44
CA VAL A 55 7.87 -6.39 1.56
C VAL A 55 6.46 -5.95 1.15
N PRO A 56 5.48 -5.99 2.10
CA PRO A 56 5.62 -6.28 3.54
C PRO A 56 5.71 -7.77 3.85
N VAL A 57 6.25 -8.09 5.03
CA VAL A 57 6.13 -9.41 5.67
C VAL A 57 5.73 -9.19 7.13
N LEU A 58 4.66 -9.82 7.58
CA LEU A 58 4.20 -9.80 8.96
C LEU A 58 4.42 -11.18 9.58
N VAL A 59 5.18 -11.24 10.68
CA VAL A 59 5.41 -12.46 11.46
C VAL A 59 4.67 -12.34 12.78
N LEU A 60 3.70 -13.21 13.02
CA LEU A 60 2.90 -13.22 14.23
C LEU A 60 3.67 -13.86 15.41
N PRO A 61 3.25 -13.62 16.67
CA PRO A 61 3.92 -14.16 17.84
C PRO A 61 3.95 -15.69 17.91
N ASP A 62 3.01 -16.38 17.27
CA ASP A 62 2.92 -17.84 17.15
C ASP A 62 3.77 -18.41 16.01
N GLY A 63 4.48 -17.55 15.26
CA GLY A 63 5.31 -17.91 14.12
C GLY A 63 4.59 -17.95 12.77
N GLN A 64 3.27 -17.71 12.71
CA GLN A 64 2.57 -17.57 11.44
C GLN A 64 3.13 -16.39 10.64
N VAL A 65 3.30 -16.57 9.33
CA VAL A 65 3.79 -15.54 8.40
C VAL A 65 2.69 -15.14 7.43
N ILE A 66 2.51 -13.83 7.24
CA ILE A 66 1.62 -13.25 6.24
C ILE A 66 2.48 -12.32 5.38
N ASP A 67 2.68 -12.67 4.11
CA ASP A 67 3.61 -11.96 3.21
C ASP A 67 2.96 -11.37 1.95
N GLU A 68 1.62 -11.32 1.92
CA GLU A 68 0.86 -10.54 0.96
C GLU A 68 0.20 -9.34 1.63
N SER A 69 0.38 -8.16 1.04
CA SER A 69 -0.09 -6.91 1.65
C SER A 69 -1.61 -6.88 1.87
N LEU A 70 -2.40 -7.43 0.94
CA LEU A 70 -3.85 -7.50 1.07
C LEU A 70 -4.28 -8.48 2.17
N ASP A 71 -3.54 -9.57 2.36
CA ASP A 71 -3.81 -10.53 3.44
C ASP A 71 -3.45 -9.93 4.81
N ILE A 72 -2.39 -9.11 4.89
CA ILE A 72 -2.10 -8.34 6.10
C ILE A 72 -3.23 -7.34 6.39
N MET A 73 -3.75 -6.62 5.37
CA MET A 73 -4.90 -5.73 5.54
C MET A 73 -6.12 -6.50 6.06
N ARG A 74 -6.42 -7.65 5.44
CA ARG A 74 -7.53 -8.52 5.83
C ARG A 74 -7.38 -9.03 7.26
N TRP A 75 -6.19 -9.49 7.63
CA TRP A 75 -5.89 -9.96 8.99
C TRP A 75 -6.10 -8.84 10.01
N ALA A 76 -5.55 -7.66 9.77
CA ALA A 76 -5.63 -6.54 10.69
C ALA A 76 -7.08 -6.05 10.90
N LEU A 77 -7.81 -5.82 9.80
CA LEU A 77 -9.17 -5.29 9.83
C LEU A 77 -10.20 -6.33 10.32
N LYS A 78 -9.96 -7.64 10.15
CA LYS A 78 -10.79 -8.66 10.74
C LYS A 78 -10.55 -8.85 12.24
N ALA A 79 -9.34 -8.58 12.72
CA ALA A 79 -9.02 -8.64 14.13
C ALA A 79 -9.62 -7.44 14.89
N GLN A 80 -9.48 -6.23 14.34
CA GLN A 80 -10.03 -4.98 14.90
C GLN A 80 -10.27 -3.99 13.76
N ASP A 81 -11.46 -3.38 13.72
CA ASP A 81 -11.80 -2.38 12.70
C ASP A 81 -12.59 -1.20 13.27
N PRO A 82 -12.02 -0.43 14.20
CA PRO A 82 -12.70 0.69 14.83
C PRO A 82 -13.05 1.83 13.87
N LEU A 83 -12.42 1.88 12.70
CA LEU A 83 -12.69 2.87 11.66
C LEU A 83 -13.66 2.37 10.58
N HIS A 84 -14.16 1.14 10.70
CA HIS A 84 -15.12 0.52 9.77
C HIS A 84 -14.65 0.51 8.31
N TRP A 85 -13.37 0.20 8.09
CA TRP A 85 -12.79 0.12 6.75
C TRP A 85 -13.15 -1.15 6.00
N TRP A 86 -13.45 -2.23 6.74
CA TRP A 86 -13.84 -3.50 6.12
C TRP A 86 -15.31 -3.43 5.68
N PRO A 87 -15.59 -3.63 4.37
CA PRO A 87 -16.97 -3.57 3.88
C PRO A 87 -17.85 -4.64 4.53
N GLN A 88 -18.98 -4.24 5.12
CA GLN A 88 -19.90 -5.16 5.78
C GLN A 88 -20.74 -5.95 4.75
N ALA A 89 -21.14 -5.31 3.64
CA ALA A 89 -21.90 -5.96 2.58
C ALA A 89 -20.96 -6.64 1.58
N THR A 90 -21.26 -7.89 1.23
CA THR A 90 -20.47 -8.68 0.27
C THR A 90 -20.34 -8.01 -1.10
N VAL A 91 -21.39 -7.31 -1.55
CA VAL A 91 -21.38 -6.59 -2.84
C VAL A 91 -20.31 -5.48 -2.83
N HIS A 92 -20.16 -4.73 -1.74
CA HIS A 92 -19.16 -3.67 -1.61
C HIS A 92 -17.74 -4.25 -1.47
N LEU A 93 -17.61 -5.37 -0.76
CA LEU A 93 -16.35 -6.09 -0.66
C LEU A 93 -15.88 -6.59 -2.04
N ASN A 94 -16.77 -7.22 -2.80
CA ASN A 94 -16.47 -7.71 -4.14
C ASN A 94 -16.08 -6.57 -5.09
N ALA A 95 -16.80 -5.45 -5.05
CA ALA A 95 -16.46 -4.27 -5.85
C ALA A 95 -15.07 -3.73 -5.48
N SER A 96 -14.73 -3.65 -4.19
CA SER A 96 -13.40 -3.26 -3.72
C SER A 96 -12.31 -4.23 -4.20
N LEU A 97 -12.56 -5.53 -4.15
CA LEU A 97 -11.59 -6.55 -4.57
C LEU A 97 -11.32 -6.50 -6.08
N VAL A 98 -12.34 -6.24 -6.91
CA VAL A 98 -12.17 -6.05 -8.36
C VAL A 98 -11.25 -4.87 -8.66
N LEU A 99 -11.47 -3.71 -8.01
CA LEU A 99 -10.59 -2.55 -8.18
C LEU A 99 -9.16 -2.80 -7.69
N ILE A 100 -9.02 -3.54 -6.60
CA ILE A 100 -7.70 -3.91 -6.05
C ILE A 100 -6.97 -4.85 -7.02
N GLU A 101 -7.65 -5.79 -7.64
CA GLU A 101 -7.09 -6.71 -8.65
C GLU A 101 -6.62 -5.93 -9.88
N GLU A 102 -7.42 -4.99 -10.37
CA GLU A 102 -7.07 -4.12 -11.49
C GLU A 102 -5.84 -3.25 -11.15
N ASN A 103 -5.80 -2.69 -9.93
CA ASN A 103 -4.63 -1.96 -9.44
C ASN A 103 -3.38 -2.84 -9.37
N ASP A 104 -3.47 -4.06 -8.85
CA ASP A 104 -2.31 -4.93 -8.61
C ASP A 104 -1.82 -5.61 -9.89
N GLY A 105 -2.67 -5.75 -10.89
CA GLY A 105 -2.39 -6.31 -12.21
C GLY A 105 -2.03 -5.21 -13.23
N PRO A 106 -2.99 -4.82 -14.10
CA PRO A 106 -2.74 -3.93 -15.23
C PRO A 106 -2.15 -2.59 -14.84
N PHE A 107 -2.75 -1.91 -13.84
CA PHE A 107 -2.27 -0.60 -13.41
C PHE A 107 -0.84 -0.66 -12.84
N LYS A 108 -0.56 -1.63 -11.98
CA LYS A 108 0.78 -1.80 -11.41
C LYS A 108 1.84 -2.17 -12.45
N HIS A 109 1.45 -2.92 -13.46
CA HIS A 109 2.30 -3.25 -14.60
C HIS A 109 2.66 -1.97 -15.39
N ALA A 110 1.66 -1.14 -15.72
CA ALA A 110 1.85 0.13 -16.40
C ALA A 110 2.71 1.11 -15.54
N LEU A 111 2.35 1.29 -14.26
CA LEU A 111 3.08 2.11 -13.30
C LEU A 111 4.56 1.70 -13.18
N GLY A 112 4.85 0.40 -13.20
CA GLY A 112 6.23 -0.10 -13.12
C GLY A 112 7.08 0.37 -14.29
N ARG A 113 6.55 0.28 -15.50
CA ARG A 113 7.22 0.69 -16.76
C ARG A 113 7.27 2.21 -16.90
N TYR A 114 6.21 2.89 -16.53
CA TYR A 114 6.18 4.35 -16.49
C TYR A 114 7.27 4.91 -15.58
N LYS A 115 7.38 4.38 -14.36
CA LYS A 115 8.30 4.91 -13.35
C LYS A 115 9.76 4.47 -13.54
N TYR A 116 9.98 3.29 -14.07
CA TYR A 116 11.30 2.68 -14.17
C TYR A 116 11.58 2.15 -15.58
N PRO A 117 11.42 2.96 -16.65
CA PRO A 117 11.50 2.49 -18.03
C PRO A 117 12.81 1.74 -18.31
N ARG A 118 13.94 2.26 -17.82
CA ARG A 118 15.26 1.63 -18.04
C ARG A 118 15.38 0.20 -17.50
N ARG A 119 14.59 -0.18 -16.48
CA ARG A 119 14.56 -1.57 -15.96
C ARG A 119 13.92 -2.55 -16.94
N PHE A 120 13.14 -2.03 -17.87
CA PHE A 120 12.41 -2.79 -18.88
C PHE A 120 12.96 -2.58 -20.29
N GLY A 121 14.13 -1.94 -20.42
CA GLY A 121 14.73 -1.65 -21.72
C GLY A 121 13.93 -0.66 -22.57
N LEU A 122 13.19 0.25 -21.93
CA LEU A 122 12.34 1.23 -22.61
C LEU A 122 13.04 2.58 -22.67
N ASP A 123 13.07 3.17 -23.86
CA ASP A 123 13.59 4.53 -24.07
C ASP A 123 12.55 5.60 -23.73
N ASP A 124 11.26 5.28 -23.90
CA ASP A 124 10.12 6.13 -23.56
C ASP A 124 9.10 5.38 -22.69
N SER A 125 8.42 6.13 -21.86
CA SER A 125 7.40 5.59 -20.93
C SER A 125 6.00 6.19 -21.13
N ALA A 126 5.80 7.04 -22.15
CA ALA A 126 4.53 7.75 -22.37
C ALA A 126 3.37 6.78 -22.59
N ALA A 127 3.53 5.76 -23.42
CA ALA A 127 2.48 4.76 -23.64
C ALA A 127 2.07 4.02 -22.35
N TRP A 128 3.02 3.78 -21.44
CA TRP A 128 2.74 3.15 -20.15
C TRP A 128 2.09 4.11 -19.16
N ARG A 129 2.43 5.40 -19.24
CA ARG A 129 1.71 6.45 -18.51
C ARG A 129 0.26 6.50 -18.96
N ASP A 130 0.02 6.53 -20.27
CA ASP A 130 -1.31 6.66 -20.84
C ASP A 130 -2.16 5.40 -20.53
N ALA A 131 -1.60 4.21 -20.61
CA ALA A 131 -2.26 2.97 -20.17
C ALA A 131 -2.62 2.99 -18.66
N GLY A 132 -1.75 3.54 -17.80
CA GLY A 132 -2.06 3.71 -16.39
C GLY A 132 -3.10 4.81 -16.15
N ALA A 133 -3.16 5.83 -17.01
CA ALA A 133 -4.12 6.92 -16.93
C ALA A 133 -5.58 6.45 -17.14
N GLU A 134 -5.81 5.39 -17.90
CA GLU A 134 -7.14 4.80 -18.10
C GLU A 134 -7.76 4.36 -16.76
N PHE A 135 -6.99 3.67 -15.94
CA PHE A 135 -7.45 3.28 -14.58
C PHE A 135 -7.70 4.51 -13.69
N LEU A 136 -6.86 5.54 -13.79
CA LEU A 136 -7.05 6.76 -13.01
C LEU A 136 -8.29 7.55 -13.44
N LEU A 137 -8.65 7.53 -14.71
CA LEU A 137 -9.89 8.13 -15.21
C LEU A 137 -11.14 7.39 -14.68
N GLN A 138 -11.07 6.05 -14.53
CA GLN A 138 -12.11 5.27 -13.87
C GLN A 138 -12.27 5.74 -12.40
N LEU A 139 -11.17 5.90 -11.66
CA LEU A 139 -11.21 6.39 -10.28
C LEU A 139 -11.76 7.83 -10.20
N GLU A 140 -11.38 8.72 -11.13
CA GLU A 140 -11.93 10.07 -11.22
C GLU A 140 -13.45 10.04 -11.37
N THR A 141 -13.97 9.18 -12.26
CA THR A 141 -15.42 9.03 -12.50
C THR A 141 -16.14 8.54 -11.23
N MET A 142 -15.55 7.61 -10.49
CA MET A 142 -16.13 7.14 -9.22
C MET A 142 -16.14 8.25 -8.16
N LEU A 143 -15.04 8.97 -8.02
CA LEU A 143 -14.88 10.06 -7.06
C LEU A 143 -15.72 11.31 -7.42
N ALA A 144 -16.17 11.46 -8.65
CA ALA A 144 -17.13 12.51 -9.03
C ALA A 144 -18.53 12.28 -8.41
N SER A 145 -18.85 11.03 -8.05
CA SER A 145 -20.15 10.66 -7.47
C SER A 145 -20.11 10.32 -5.96
N ALA A 146 -18.92 10.17 -5.39
CA ALA A 146 -18.72 9.84 -3.98
C ALA A 146 -17.43 10.46 -3.44
N SER A 147 -17.38 10.77 -2.15
CA SER A 147 -16.19 11.37 -1.53
C SER A 147 -14.98 10.44 -1.51
N TYR A 148 -15.21 9.11 -1.48
CA TYR A 148 -14.16 8.08 -1.42
C TYR A 148 -14.52 6.90 -2.33
N LEU A 149 -13.52 6.08 -2.67
CA LEU A 149 -13.72 4.88 -3.48
C LEU A 149 -14.58 3.82 -2.78
N ALA A 150 -14.58 3.83 -1.44
CA ALA A 150 -15.46 2.99 -0.63
C ALA A 150 -16.87 3.60 -0.41
N GLY A 151 -17.15 4.80 -0.94
CA GLY A 151 -18.41 5.51 -0.79
C GLY A 151 -18.29 6.82 0.00
N ASN A 152 -19.03 6.96 1.10
CA ASN A 152 -19.07 8.20 1.88
C ASN A 152 -17.98 8.34 2.95
N SER A 153 -17.18 7.30 3.14
CA SER A 153 -16.07 7.28 4.10
C SER A 153 -14.87 6.54 3.52
N TRP A 154 -13.68 6.90 3.98
CA TRP A 154 -12.45 6.19 3.67
C TRP A 154 -12.55 4.73 4.11
N GLY A 155 -12.14 3.80 3.26
CA GLY A 155 -12.26 2.37 3.54
C GLY A 155 -11.14 1.53 2.95
N LEU A 156 -11.38 0.20 2.90
CA LEU A 156 -10.43 -0.80 2.39
C LEU A 156 -9.91 -0.44 0.99
N CYS A 157 -10.82 -0.07 0.08
CA CYS A 157 -10.49 0.24 -1.30
C CYS A 157 -9.55 1.45 -1.38
N ASP A 158 -9.89 2.54 -0.68
CA ASP A 158 -9.07 3.75 -0.64
C ASP A 158 -7.67 3.46 -0.10
N ALA A 159 -7.58 2.77 1.03
CA ALA A 159 -6.32 2.40 1.65
C ALA A 159 -5.48 1.46 0.77
N ALA A 160 -6.13 0.62 -0.01
CA ALA A 160 -5.46 -0.30 -0.91
C ALA A 160 -4.91 0.41 -2.16
N LEU A 161 -5.58 1.43 -2.69
CA LEU A 161 -5.23 2.08 -3.96
C LEU A 161 -4.36 3.33 -3.80
N ALA A 162 -4.60 4.15 -2.76
CA ALA A 162 -3.94 5.43 -2.58
C ALA A 162 -2.40 5.40 -2.66
N PRO A 163 -1.69 4.40 -2.09
CA PRO A 163 -0.24 4.32 -2.22
C PRO A 163 0.26 4.19 -3.67
N PHE A 164 -0.50 3.54 -4.52
CA PHE A 164 -0.15 3.30 -5.92
C PHE A 164 -0.48 4.50 -6.80
N VAL A 165 -1.66 5.10 -6.61
CA VAL A 165 -2.05 6.36 -7.26
C VAL A 165 -1.03 7.46 -6.90
N ARG A 166 -0.66 7.55 -5.61
CA ARG A 166 0.41 8.44 -5.17
C ARG A 166 1.73 8.17 -5.89
N GLN A 167 2.11 6.92 -6.02
CA GLN A 167 3.37 6.56 -6.69
C GLN A 167 3.34 6.96 -8.17
N PHE A 168 2.20 6.84 -8.84
CA PHE A 168 2.00 7.27 -10.22
C PHE A 168 2.08 8.79 -10.33
N ALA A 169 1.30 9.53 -9.53
CA ALA A 169 1.27 10.98 -9.52
C ALA A 169 2.65 11.61 -9.24
N HIS A 170 3.44 10.98 -8.37
CA HIS A 170 4.79 11.44 -8.04
C HIS A 170 5.87 11.03 -9.04
N THR A 171 5.53 10.31 -10.11
CA THR A 171 6.47 10.04 -11.21
C THR A 171 6.67 11.27 -12.07
N ASP A 172 5.58 11.96 -12.41
CA ASP A 172 5.57 13.29 -13.05
C ASP A 172 4.42 14.13 -12.47
N LYS A 173 4.72 14.96 -11.50
CA LYS A 173 3.73 15.76 -10.79
C LYS A 173 3.12 16.85 -11.68
N ALA A 174 3.89 17.42 -12.62
CA ALA A 174 3.41 18.45 -13.50
C ALA A 174 2.39 17.90 -14.49
N TRP A 175 2.70 16.75 -15.08
CA TRP A 175 1.78 16.05 -15.96
C TRP A 175 0.49 15.65 -15.22
N PHE A 176 0.59 15.06 -14.02
CA PHE A 176 -0.58 14.66 -13.23
C PHE A 176 -1.47 15.85 -12.87
N ALA A 177 -0.87 16.96 -12.46
CA ALA A 177 -1.60 18.18 -12.11
C ALA A 177 -2.31 18.86 -13.31
N ALA A 178 -1.84 18.60 -14.53
CA ALA A 178 -2.43 19.13 -15.75
C ALA A 178 -3.61 18.29 -16.28
N GLN A 179 -3.89 17.13 -15.65
CA GLN A 179 -4.99 16.28 -16.09
C GLN A 179 -6.34 16.81 -15.61
N PRO A 180 -7.44 16.55 -16.34
CA PRO A 180 -8.78 16.94 -15.93
C PRO A 180 -9.37 15.97 -14.88
N TRP A 181 -8.65 15.80 -13.77
CA TRP A 181 -9.00 14.88 -12.66
C TRP A 181 -9.12 15.60 -11.32
N PRO A 182 -10.07 16.56 -11.18
CA PRO A 182 -10.17 17.35 -9.97
C PRO A 182 -10.53 16.53 -8.73
N HIS A 183 -11.38 15.52 -8.86
CA HIS A 183 -11.83 14.69 -7.72
C HIS A 183 -10.72 13.75 -7.26
N LEU A 184 -10.01 13.09 -8.19
CA LEU A 184 -8.88 12.23 -7.89
C LEU A 184 -7.71 13.02 -7.28
N ALA A 185 -7.44 14.21 -7.81
CA ALA A 185 -6.40 15.10 -7.28
C ALA A 185 -6.74 15.56 -5.85
N HIS A 186 -8.01 15.91 -5.60
CA HIS A 186 -8.50 16.27 -4.27
C HIS A 186 -8.36 15.09 -3.27
N TRP A 187 -8.88 13.92 -3.62
CA TRP A 187 -8.79 12.71 -2.82
C TRP A 187 -7.34 12.33 -2.47
N LEU A 188 -6.43 12.40 -3.46
CA LEU A 188 -5.02 12.12 -3.22
C LEU A 188 -4.38 13.16 -2.28
N LYS A 189 -4.72 14.45 -2.45
CA LYS A 189 -4.23 15.54 -1.60
C LYS A 189 -4.71 15.40 -0.15
N GLU A 190 -5.98 15.03 0.06
CA GLU A 190 -6.52 14.76 1.40
C GLU A 190 -5.77 13.60 2.06
N PHE A 191 -5.54 12.51 1.33
CA PHE A 191 -4.74 11.40 1.82
C PHE A 191 -3.35 11.84 2.25
N GLU A 192 -2.62 12.56 1.39
CA GLU A 192 -1.25 13.02 1.69
C GLU A 192 -1.18 14.04 2.84
N ALA A 193 -2.25 14.78 3.10
CA ALA A 193 -2.36 15.73 4.21
C ALA A 193 -2.84 15.10 5.53
N SER A 194 -3.27 13.84 5.50
CA SER A 194 -3.88 13.19 6.66
C SER A 194 -2.87 12.80 7.74
N ALA A 195 -3.33 12.78 9.00
CA ALA A 195 -2.56 12.26 10.12
C ALA A 195 -2.17 10.79 9.94
N MET A 196 -3.04 10.00 9.29
CA MET A 196 -2.81 8.63 8.91
C MET A 196 -1.59 8.50 7.97
N PHE A 197 -1.53 9.32 6.92
CA PHE A 197 -0.38 9.34 6.02
C PHE A 197 0.90 9.76 6.73
N ALA A 198 0.86 10.78 7.57
CA ALA A 198 2.00 11.21 8.37
C ALA A 198 2.53 10.07 9.26
N ALA A 199 1.62 9.32 9.91
CA ALA A 199 1.97 8.19 10.77
C ALA A 199 2.66 7.06 9.99
N ILE A 200 2.08 6.61 8.87
CA ILE A 200 2.66 5.51 8.08
C ILE A 200 3.93 5.90 7.32
N MET A 201 4.17 7.19 7.15
CA MET A 201 5.38 7.74 6.50
C MET A 201 6.45 8.19 7.48
N HIS A 202 6.25 7.94 8.77
CA HIS A 202 7.29 8.17 9.77
C HIS A 202 8.61 7.51 9.35
N LYS A 203 9.73 8.22 9.51
CA LYS A 203 11.05 7.73 9.12
C LYS A 203 11.65 6.93 10.27
N HIS A 204 11.53 5.62 10.20
CA HIS A 204 12.21 4.71 11.11
C HIS A 204 13.69 4.57 10.73
N ARG A 205 14.53 4.27 11.74
CA ARG A 205 15.90 3.82 11.47
C ARG A 205 15.89 2.43 10.85
N PRO A 206 16.84 2.11 9.94
CA PRO A 206 16.98 0.74 9.45
C PRO A 206 17.09 -0.24 10.62
N TRP A 207 16.30 -1.30 10.56
CA TRP A 207 16.34 -2.34 11.58
C TRP A 207 17.58 -3.21 11.38
N MET A 208 18.28 -3.46 12.48
CA MET A 208 19.48 -4.30 12.49
C MET A 208 19.09 -5.68 12.99
N ASP A 209 19.37 -6.71 12.18
CA ASP A 209 19.18 -8.10 12.58
C ASP A 209 20.11 -8.40 13.78
N PRO A 210 19.56 -8.80 14.96
CA PRO A 210 20.39 -9.17 16.09
C PRO A 210 21.09 -10.52 15.90
N SER A 211 20.69 -11.31 14.89
CA SER A 211 21.34 -12.57 14.57
C SER A 211 22.76 -12.31 14.02
N PRO A 212 23.79 -13.04 14.46
CA PRO A 212 25.11 -12.91 13.88
C PRO A 212 25.05 -13.23 12.38
N ARG A 213 25.71 -12.41 11.59
CA ARG A 213 25.95 -12.74 10.18
C ARG A 213 26.85 -13.98 10.16
N ALA A 214 26.36 -15.06 9.57
CA ALA A 214 27.15 -16.28 9.33
C ALA A 214 28.30 -15.97 8.36
#